data_ce90da4f9dcaa551048c624dec5676af
#
_entry.id   ce90da4f9dcaa551048c624dec5676af
#
_cell.length_a   1.000
_cell.length_b   1.000
_cell.length_c   1.000
_cell.angle_alpha   90.00
_cell.angle_beta   90.00
_cell.angle_gamma   90.00
#
_symmetry.space_group_name_H-M   'P 1'
#
loop_
_entity.id
_entity.type
_entity.pdbx_description
1 polymer ?
#
loop_
_entity_poly.entity_id
_entity_poly.type
_entity_poly.pdbx_seq_one_letter_code
_entity_poly.pdbx_strand_id
1 'polypeptide(L)'
;MLVREAEKECDIISRIASCIKDERCQHLVEHSYEEMVRQRVYQIASGFEDCDDCDRLRDDSIMKMCAGRLPSDTPLSSQPTMSRLENKVTKEELYAIAEQFLEAFIASYKHPPKKIILDCDDTNADTYGAQQGNLFSTYYGGHCLMPFLIFEGQSGKLVMPVLRPGRRNKSINFCGYMKRIITRIRKSWKKTQIVVRGDSHFCSHEFMEWARSDRRIVYITGLQQNKTLSARTLGWVRAAEEDYKKDRNAIKRFHRFRYKAGTWKHEENVVAKIEVNELGTNVRYVVTNISNSYGPGVIYNISYCGRGAMELMIKELKLYCDADRMSCTSFRANQFRLFLYSAAYVLLHSMQHTTFAGTEVENMSIMGLRLATALSLY
;
A
#
# COMPACT_ATOMS: atom_id res chain seq x y z
N MET A 1 -18.59 -18.02 -4.60
CA MET A 1 -19.31 -17.45 -5.78
C MET A 1 -19.23 -15.93 -5.80
N LEU A 2 -19.42 -15.21 -4.67
CA LEU A 2 -19.31 -13.74 -4.58
C LEU A 2 -17.94 -13.19 -5.06
N VAL A 3 -16.84 -13.85 -4.70
CA VAL A 3 -15.51 -13.47 -5.18
C VAL A 3 -15.37 -13.50 -6.70
N ARG A 4 -16.08 -14.42 -7.37
CA ARG A 4 -16.12 -14.50 -8.83
C ARG A 4 -16.88 -13.33 -9.47
N GLU A 5 -17.96 -12.88 -8.82
CA GLU A 5 -18.68 -11.69 -9.28
C GLU A 5 -17.87 -10.41 -9.06
N ALA A 6 -17.20 -10.29 -7.91
CA ALA A 6 -16.29 -9.17 -7.66
C ALA A 6 -15.11 -9.12 -8.65
N GLU A 7 -14.61 -10.28 -9.09
CA GLU A 7 -13.54 -10.33 -10.10
C GLU A 7 -14.01 -9.79 -11.46
N LYS A 8 -15.25 -9.98 -11.86
CA LYS A 8 -15.79 -9.39 -13.10
C LYS A 8 -15.76 -7.86 -13.09
N GLU A 9 -15.84 -7.26 -11.88
CA GLU A 9 -15.81 -5.81 -11.71
C GLU A 9 -14.39 -5.25 -11.65
N CYS A 10 -13.48 -5.92 -10.93
CA CYS A 10 -12.12 -5.40 -10.74
C CYS A 10 -11.09 -5.94 -11.75
N ASP A 11 -11.36 -7.10 -12.37
CA ASP A 11 -10.55 -7.75 -13.42
C ASP A 11 -9.05 -7.92 -13.07
N ILE A 12 -8.73 -7.96 -11.76
CA ILE A 12 -7.33 -7.95 -11.31
C ILE A 12 -6.61 -9.27 -11.62
N ILE A 13 -7.31 -10.39 -11.55
CA ILE A 13 -6.74 -11.73 -11.79
C ILE A 13 -6.35 -11.89 -13.25
N SER A 14 -7.28 -11.59 -14.18
CA SER A 14 -7.01 -11.67 -15.62
C SER A 14 -5.90 -10.71 -16.04
N ARG A 15 -5.87 -9.50 -15.45
CA ARG A 15 -4.78 -8.53 -15.67
C ARG A 15 -3.42 -9.07 -15.25
N ILE A 16 -3.30 -9.69 -14.08
CA ILE A 16 -2.06 -10.30 -13.61
C ILE A 16 -1.67 -11.46 -14.51
N ALA A 17 -2.61 -12.37 -14.79
CA ALA A 17 -2.35 -13.56 -15.60
C ALA A 17 -1.88 -13.21 -17.02
N SER A 18 -2.45 -12.18 -17.64
CA SER A 18 -2.06 -11.73 -19.00
C SER A 18 -0.62 -11.22 -19.09
N CYS A 19 0.00 -10.87 -17.96
CA CYS A 19 1.40 -10.46 -17.91
C CYS A 19 2.39 -11.63 -17.88
N ILE A 20 1.91 -12.84 -17.58
CA ILE A 20 2.75 -14.04 -17.42
C ILE A 20 2.79 -14.80 -18.73
N LYS A 21 3.96 -14.83 -19.35
CA LYS A 21 4.16 -15.53 -20.63
C LYS A 21 4.15 -17.04 -20.45
N ASP A 22 3.25 -17.71 -21.14
CA ASP A 22 3.16 -19.16 -21.11
C ASP A 22 3.91 -19.78 -22.28
N GLU A 23 5.12 -20.26 -22.02
CA GLU A 23 6.00 -20.92 -22.99
C GLU A 23 5.85 -22.45 -22.96
N ARG A 24 4.92 -22.99 -22.18
CA ARG A 24 4.66 -24.43 -22.10
C ARG A 24 4.00 -24.92 -23.39
N CYS A 25 4.19 -26.20 -23.66
CA CYS A 25 3.54 -26.87 -24.77
C CYS A 25 2.03 -26.94 -24.53
N GLN A 26 1.25 -26.11 -25.20
CA GLN A 26 -0.15 -25.84 -24.85
C GLN A 26 -1.06 -27.08 -24.83
N HIS A 27 -0.80 -28.07 -25.67
CA HIS A 27 -1.58 -29.31 -25.67
C HIS A 27 -1.28 -30.24 -24.48
N LEU A 28 -0.25 -29.93 -23.68
CA LEU A 28 0.10 -30.64 -22.44
C LEU A 28 -0.22 -29.80 -21.20
N VAL A 29 -0.79 -28.60 -21.36
CA VAL A 29 -1.15 -27.74 -20.25
C VAL A 29 -2.48 -28.18 -19.66
N GLU A 30 -2.44 -28.71 -18.47
CA GLU A 30 -3.62 -29.10 -17.69
C GLU A 30 -4.24 -27.89 -16.96
N HIS A 31 -3.40 -26.97 -16.49
CA HIS A 31 -3.77 -25.77 -15.76
C HIS A 31 -3.19 -24.53 -16.45
N SER A 32 -4.04 -23.63 -16.94
CA SER A 32 -3.60 -22.35 -17.47
C SER A 32 -3.07 -21.45 -16.35
N TYR A 33 -2.20 -20.48 -16.67
CA TYR A 33 -1.73 -19.53 -15.65
C TYR A 33 -2.85 -18.67 -15.10
N GLU A 34 -3.87 -18.34 -15.91
CA GLU A 34 -5.03 -17.62 -15.44
C GLU A 34 -5.82 -18.43 -14.39
N GLU A 35 -6.05 -19.72 -14.65
CA GLU A 35 -6.68 -20.62 -13.66
C GLU A 35 -5.87 -20.71 -12.37
N MET A 36 -4.54 -20.85 -12.48
CA MET A 36 -3.65 -20.94 -11.32
C MET A 36 -3.63 -19.64 -10.50
N VAL A 37 -3.53 -18.47 -11.15
CA VAL A 37 -3.62 -17.18 -10.46
C VAL A 37 -4.98 -17.02 -9.79
N ARG A 38 -6.07 -17.40 -10.47
CA ARG A 38 -7.42 -17.37 -9.93
C ARG A 38 -7.57 -18.27 -8.71
N GLN A 39 -7.14 -19.51 -8.80
CA GLN A 39 -7.11 -20.44 -7.67
C GLN A 39 -6.38 -19.83 -6.48
N ARG A 40 -5.18 -19.30 -6.70
CA ARG A 40 -4.33 -18.78 -5.63
C ARG A 40 -4.92 -17.54 -4.96
N VAL A 41 -5.42 -16.59 -5.74
CA VAL A 41 -6.04 -15.36 -5.22
C VAL A 41 -7.32 -15.67 -4.44
N TYR A 42 -8.14 -16.63 -4.91
CA TYR A 42 -9.37 -17.02 -4.20
C TYR A 42 -9.07 -17.78 -2.92
N GLN A 43 -8.03 -18.61 -2.88
CA GLN A 43 -7.56 -19.25 -1.65
C GLN A 43 -7.17 -18.20 -0.61
N ILE A 44 -6.32 -17.25 -0.98
CA ILE A 44 -5.91 -16.15 -0.09
C ILE A 44 -7.13 -15.33 0.37
N ALA A 45 -8.03 -14.98 -0.53
CA ALA A 45 -9.25 -14.25 -0.18
C ALA A 45 -10.15 -15.03 0.78
N SER A 46 -10.09 -16.35 0.77
CA SER A 46 -10.82 -17.25 1.67
C SER A 46 -10.08 -17.55 2.98
N GLY A 47 -8.85 -17.07 3.17
CA GLY A 47 -8.06 -17.27 4.39
C GLY A 47 -7.09 -18.45 4.33
N PHE A 48 -6.76 -18.94 3.14
CA PHE A 48 -5.79 -20.01 2.89
C PHE A 48 -4.56 -19.42 2.18
N GLU A 49 -3.67 -18.84 2.97
CA GLU A 49 -2.54 -18.08 2.45
C GLU A 49 -1.35 -18.94 2.03
N ASP A 50 -1.26 -20.18 2.49
CA ASP A 50 -0.10 -21.00 2.15
C ASP A 50 -0.27 -21.71 0.80
N CYS A 51 0.85 -21.96 0.15
CA CYS A 51 0.86 -22.75 -1.08
C CYS A 51 0.50 -24.22 -0.85
N ASP A 52 0.78 -24.72 0.36
CA ASP A 52 0.45 -26.10 0.76
C ASP A 52 -1.06 -26.35 0.82
N ASP A 53 -1.86 -25.32 1.07
CA ASP A 53 -3.33 -25.40 1.03
C ASP A 53 -3.86 -25.78 -0.36
N CYS A 54 -3.08 -25.58 -1.42
CA CYS A 54 -3.47 -26.02 -2.76
C CYS A 54 -3.82 -27.50 -2.79
N ASP A 55 -3.04 -28.34 -2.11
CA ASP A 55 -3.27 -29.80 -2.11
C ASP A 55 -4.54 -30.21 -1.37
N ARG A 56 -4.95 -29.43 -0.34
CA ARG A 56 -6.22 -29.65 0.38
C ARG A 56 -7.43 -29.17 -0.42
N LEU A 57 -7.29 -28.07 -1.14
CA LEU A 57 -8.40 -27.36 -1.78
C LEU A 57 -8.58 -27.70 -3.26
N ARG A 58 -7.63 -28.42 -3.88
CA ARG A 58 -7.69 -28.75 -5.30
C ARG A 58 -8.89 -29.59 -5.71
N ASP A 59 -9.41 -30.38 -4.79
CA ASP A 59 -10.57 -31.26 -5.01
C ASP A 59 -11.89 -30.63 -4.52
N ASP A 60 -11.83 -29.50 -3.83
CA ASP A 60 -13.01 -28.80 -3.32
C ASP A 60 -13.92 -28.32 -4.46
N SER A 61 -15.19 -28.73 -4.41
CA SER A 61 -16.17 -28.43 -5.46
C SER A 61 -16.43 -26.94 -5.62
N ILE A 62 -16.42 -26.16 -4.52
CA ILE A 62 -16.67 -24.72 -4.55
C ILE A 62 -15.47 -24.01 -5.16
N MET A 63 -14.26 -24.41 -4.77
CA MET A 63 -13.03 -23.85 -5.36
C MET A 63 -12.94 -24.16 -6.86
N LYS A 64 -13.27 -25.38 -7.31
CA LYS A 64 -13.37 -25.72 -8.73
C LYS A 64 -14.35 -24.81 -9.47
N MET A 65 -15.58 -24.62 -8.94
CA MET A 65 -16.57 -23.74 -9.54
C MET A 65 -16.12 -22.26 -9.57
N CYS A 66 -15.46 -21.79 -8.52
CA CYS A 66 -14.89 -20.45 -8.51
C CYS A 66 -13.79 -20.30 -9.57
N ALA A 67 -12.95 -21.31 -9.74
CA ALA A 67 -11.91 -21.33 -10.77
C ALA A 67 -12.44 -21.51 -12.20
N GLY A 68 -13.73 -21.81 -12.36
CA GLY A 68 -14.37 -21.97 -13.67
C GLY A 68 -14.51 -23.42 -14.15
N ARG A 69 -14.27 -24.38 -13.30
CA ARG A 69 -14.44 -25.83 -13.56
C ARG A 69 -15.76 -26.34 -13.02
N LEU A 70 -16.22 -27.49 -13.52
CA LEU A 70 -17.31 -28.25 -12.90
C LEU A 70 -16.81 -29.00 -11.67
N PRO A 71 -17.66 -29.31 -10.68
CA PRO A 71 -17.29 -30.15 -9.53
C PRO A 71 -16.73 -31.53 -9.91
N SER A 72 -17.21 -32.08 -11.02
CA SER A 72 -16.80 -33.38 -11.58
C SER A 72 -15.50 -33.34 -12.36
N ASP A 73 -14.96 -32.16 -12.70
CA ASP A 73 -13.73 -32.02 -13.46
C ASP A 73 -12.51 -32.51 -12.66
N THR A 74 -11.38 -32.64 -13.34
CA THR A 74 -10.10 -32.96 -12.72
C THR A 74 -9.76 -31.94 -11.62
N PRO A 75 -8.93 -32.32 -10.62
CA PRO A 75 -8.49 -31.40 -9.56
C PRO A 75 -7.88 -30.11 -10.10
N LEU A 76 -7.87 -29.06 -9.29
CA LEU A 76 -7.10 -27.84 -9.54
C LEU A 76 -5.60 -28.08 -9.35
N SER A 77 -4.77 -27.07 -9.56
CA SER A 77 -3.32 -27.16 -9.45
C SER A 77 -2.86 -27.60 -8.07
N SER A 78 -1.91 -28.53 -8.04
CA SER A 78 -1.24 -28.99 -6.82
C SER A 78 -0.21 -27.95 -6.31
N GLN A 79 0.19 -28.10 -5.05
CA GLN A 79 1.24 -27.28 -4.44
C GLN A 79 2.54 -27.20 -5.28
N PRO A 80 3.13 -28.31 -5.78
CA PRO A 80 4.33 -28.23 -6.60
C PRO A 80 4.12 -27.47 -7.91
N THR A 81 2.93 -27.54 -8.50
CA THR A 81 2.58 -26.84 -9.74
C THR A 81 2.45 -25.33 -9.47
N MET A 82 1.81 -24.97 -8.38
CA MET A 82 1.69 -23.58 -7.95
C MET A 82 3.05 -22.98 -7.58
N SER A 83 3.88 -23.71 -6.85
CA SER A 83 5.23 -23.28 -6.50
C SER A 83 6.10 -23.01 -7.73
N ARG A 84 5.97 -23.84 -8.79
CA ARG A 84 6.67 -23.58 -10.07
C ARG A 84 6.22 -22.26 -10.70
N LEU A 85 4.93 -21.95 -10.69
CA LEU A 85 4.41 -20.66 -11.17
C LEU A 85 5.01 -19.51 -10.36
N GLU A 86 4.93 -19.56 -9.01
CA GLU A 86 5.43 -18.49 -8.14
C GLU A 86 6.93 -18.21 -8.36
N ASN A 87 7.73 -19.23 -8.69
CA ASN A 87 9.18 -19.11 -8.86
C ASN A 87 9.63 -18.78 -10.29
N LYS A 88 8.77 -18.96 -11.31
CA LYS A 88 9.17 -18.74 -12.71
C LYS A 88 9.10 -17.26 -13.14
N VAL A 89 8.25 -16.45 -12.50
CA VAL A 89 7.94 -15.09 -12.95
C VAL A 89 9.21 -14.25 -13.10
N THR A 90 9.39 -13.65 -14.27
CA THR A 90 10.56 -12.85 -14.61
C THR A 90 10.45 -11.43 -14.05
N LYS A 91 11.55 -10.69 -14.10
CA LYS A 91 11.57 -9.27 -13.68
C LYS A 91 10.67 -8.40 -14.56
N GLU A 92 10.67 -8.66 -15.84
CA GLU A 92 9.88 -7.93 -16.85
C GLU A 92 8.38 -8.17 -16.63
N GLU A 93 7.99 -9.42 -16.35
CA GLU A 93 6.61 -9.79 -16.00
C GLU A 93 6.17 -9.12 -14.69
N LEU A 94 7.03 -9.09 -13.67
CA LEU A 94 6.73 -8.38 -12.41
C LEU A 94 6.51 -6.87 -12.63
N TYR A 95 7.26 -6.24 -13.52
CA TYR A 95 7.02 -4.85 -13.89
C TYR A 95 5.67 -4.66 -14.59
N ALA A 96 5.33 -5.54 -15.52
CA ALA A 96 4.05 -5.52 -16.21
C ALA A 96 2.89 -5.73 -15.22
N ILE A 97 3.02 -6.67 -14.28
CA ILE A 97 2.02 -6.90 -13.22
C ILE A 97 1.85 -5.65 -12.33
N ALA A 98 2.96 -5.01 -11.93
CA ALA A 98 2.89 -3.77 -11.14
C ALA A 98 2.11 -2.67 -11.89
N GLU A 99 2.29 -2.54 -13.20
CA GLU A 99 1.52 -1.60 -14.03
C GLU A 99 0.02 -1.96 -14.02
N GLN A 100 -0.35 -3.25 -14.00
CA GLN A 100 -1.75 -3.66 -13.96
C GLN A 100 -2.45 -3.27 -12.66
N PHE A 101 -1.77 -3.21 -11.51
CA PHE A 101 -2.38 -2.65 -10.29
C PHE A 101 -2.76 -1.19 -10.48
N LEU A 102 -1.90 -0.40 -11.09
CA LEU A 102 -2.19 1.00 -11.39
C LEU A 102 -3.31 1.15 -12.43
N GLU A 103 -3.34 0.30 -13.46
CA GLU A 103 -4.43 0.28 -14.44
C GLU A 103 -5.76 -0.11 -13.80
N ALA A 104 -5.79 -1.13 -12.95
CA ALA A 104 -6.98 -1.53 -12.22
C ALA A 104 -7.49 -0.40 -11.31
N PHE A 105 -6.58 0.29 -10.60
CA PHE A 105 -6.91 1.47 -9.80
C PHE A 105 -7.54 2.56 -10.66
N ILE A 106 -6.96 2.91 -11.81
CA ILE A 106 -7.50 3.93 -12.71
C ILE A 106 -8.87 3.51 -13.26
N ALA A 107 -9.01 2.26 -13.69
CA ALA A 107 -10.25 1.70 -14.23
C ALA A 107 -11.38 1.63 -13.20
N SER A 108 -11.06 1.53 -11.91
CA SER A 108 -12.06 1.48 -10.84
C SER A 108 -12.86 2.78 -10.65
N TYR A 109 -12.53 3.84 -11.37
CA TYR A 109 -13.28 5.10 -11.36
C TYR A 109 -14.01 5.29 -12.69
N LYS A 110 -15.32 5.40 -12.63
CA LYS A 110 -16.18 5.68 -13.80
C LYS A 110 -15.82 7.00 -14.50
N HIS A 111 -15.41 8.00 -13.70
CA HIS A 111 -15.00 9.32 -14.19
C HIS A 111 -13.73 9.79 -13.48
N PRO A 112 -12.89 10.61 -14.14
CA PRO A 112 -11.72 11.19 -13.50
C PRO A 112 -12.09 11.95 -12.22
N PRO A 113 -11.55 11.57 -11.06
CA PRO A 113 -11.85 12.26 -9.80
C PRO A 113 -11.25 13.67 -9.79
N LYS A 114 -11.89 14.60 -9.07
CA LYS A 114 -11.35 15.97 -8.90
C LYS A 114 -10.03 15.95 -8.13
N LYS A 115 -9.92 15.08 -7.15
CA LYS A 115 -8.75 14.92 -6.27
C LYS A 115 -8.58 13.45 -5.89
N ILE A 116 -7.33 13.01 -5.78
CA ILE A 116 -6.92 11.76 -5.14
C ILE A 116 -5.84 12.03 -4.11
N ILE A 117 -5.75 11.16 -3.12
CA ILE A 117 -4.73 11.21 -2.07
C ILE A 117 -3.95 9.90 -2.12
N LEU A 118 -2.67 9.99 -2.45
CA LEU A 118 -1.76 8.84 -2.47
C LEU A 118 -1.02 8.79 -1.12
N ASP A 119 -1.44 7.89 -0.26
CA ASP A 119 -0.78 7.61 1.00
C ASP A 119 0.31 6.57 0.77
N CYS A 120 1.51 6.90 1.23
CA CYS A 120 2.71 6.10 1.07
C CYS A 120 3.21 5.65 2.44
N ASP A 121 3.40 4.35 2.62
CA ASP A 121 4.00 3.82 3.84
C ASP A 121 4.76 2.51 3.60
N ASP A 122 5.63 2.17 4.53
CA ASP A 122 6.39 0.94 4.61
C ASP A 122 5.81 0.03 5.68
N THR A 123 5.93 -1.27 5.47
CA THR A 123 5.72 -2.25 6.54
C THR A 123 6.81 -3.31 6.52
N ASN A 124 6.98 -4.05 7.60
CA ASN A 124 7.86 -5.21 7.62
C ASN A 124 7.11 -6.46 7.15
N ALA A 125 7.85 -7.35 6.53
CA ALA A 125 7.51 -8.75 6.32
C ALA A 125 8.65 -9.58 6.90
N ASP A 126 8.42 -10.18 8.07
CA ASP A 126 9.46 -10.90 8.79
C ASP A 126 9.90 -12.14 8.03
N THR A 127 11.19 -12.44 8.12
CA THR A 127 11.81 -13.55 7.40
C THR A 127 12.59 -14.42 8.37
N TYR A 128 12.49 -15.73 8.20
CA TYR A 128 13.03 -16.71 9.13
C TYR A 128 14.13 -17.58 8.53
N GLY A 129 14.56 -17.28 7.33
CA GLY A 129 15.58 -18.04 6.61
C GLY A 129 16.48 -17.16 5.74
N ALA A 130 17.24 -17.78 4.84
CA ALA A 130 18.18 -17.12 3.95
C ALA A 130 17.49 -16.58 2.68
N GLN A 131 16.39 -15.85 2.83
CA GLN A 131 15.70 -15.26 1.68
C GLN A 131 16.53 -14.15 1.06
N GLN A 132 16.51 -14.06 -0.26
CA GLN A 132 17.21 -13.03 -1.00
C GLN A 132 16.64 -11.63 -0.66
N GLY A 133 17.50 -10.70 -0.30
CA GLY A 133 17.11 -9.34 0.10
C GLY A 133 16.71 -9.22 1.57
N ASN A 134 16.75 -10.32 2.32
CA ASN A 134 16.58 -10.34 3.76
C ASN A 134 17.72 -9.58 4.44
N LEU A 135 17.42 -8.50 5.15
CA LEU A 135 18.38 -7.68 5.87
C LEU A 135 17.86 -7.36 7.27
N PHE A 136 18.77 -7.23 8.22
CA PHE A 136 18.42 -6.84 9.59
C PHE A 136 17.95 -5.39 9.65
N SER A 137 16.76 -5.19 10.19
CA SER A 137 16.18 -3.87 10.46
C SER A 137 16.29 -3.55 11.94
N THR A 138 17.06 -2.52 12.29
CA THR A 138 17.17 -2.06 13.69
C THR A 138 15.86 -1.50 14.22
N TYR A 139 14.99 -0.99 13.35
CA TYR A 139 13.69 -0.44 13.74
C TYR A 139 12.72 -1.54 14.15
N TYR A 140 12.68 -2.67 13.42
CA TYR A 140 11.82 -3.81 13.73
C TYR A 140 12.49 -4.85 14.60
N GLY A 141 13.80 -4.73 14.88
CA GLY A 141 14.55 -5.67 15.72
C GLY A 141 14.75 -7.06 15.11
N GLY A 142 14.60 -7.23 13.81
CA GLY A 142 14.63 -8.52 13.14
C GLY A 142 15.03 -8.46 11.67
N HIS A 143 15.20 -9.65 11.09
CA HIS A 143 15.41 -9.82 9.67
C HIS A 143 14.08 -9.76 8.93
N CYS A 144 13.99 -8.94 7.89
CA CYS A 144 12.75 -8.75 7.14
C CYS A 144 12.99 -8.36 5.68
N LEU A 145 11.95 -8.44 4.89
CA LEU A 145 11.74 -7.66 3.69
C LEU A 145 10.81 -6.47 4.00
N MET A 146 10.78 -5.45 3.15
CA MET A 146 10.00 -4.24 3.41
C MET A 146 9.06 -3.92 2.25
N PRO A 147 7.81 -4.41 2.28
CA PRO A 147 6.78 -3.93 1.38
C PRO A 147 6.61 -2.42 1.49
N PHE A 148 6.64 -1.75 0.34
CA PHE A 148 6.25 -0.35 0.17
C PHE A 148 4.88 -0.33 -0.50
N LEU A 149 3.92 0.28 0.16
CA LEU A 149 2.52 0.27 -0.22
C LEU A 149 2.04 1.69 -0.51
N ILE A 150 1.22 1.82 -1.54
CA ILE A 150 0.55 3.07 -1.87
C ILE A 150 -0.94 2.79 -1.95
N PHE A 151 -1.71 3.48 -1.11
CA PHE A 151 -3.17 3.43 -1.12
C PHE A 151 -3.76 4.79 -1.51
N GLU A 152 -4.96 4.78 -2.07
CA GLU A 152 -5.77 5.99 -2.15
C GLU A 152 -6.46 6.23 -0.80
N GLY A 153 -6.07 7.30 -0.13
CA GLY A 153 -6.33 7.54 1.29
C GLY A 153 -7.80 7.86 1.66
N GLN A 154 -8.69 8.04 0.69
CA GLN A 154 -10.12 8.26 0.92
C GLN A 154 -10.94 7.00 0.66
N SER A 155 -10.61 6.28 -0.38
CA SER A 155 -11.35 5.09 -0.80
C SER A 155 -10.78 3.77 -0.27
N GLY A 156 -9.55 3.77 0.25
CA GLY A 156 -8.87 2.53 0.64
C GLY A 156 -8.36 1.66 -0.51
N LYS A 157 -8.50 2.12 -1.75
CA LYS A 157 -8.05 1.37 -2.92
C LYS A 157 -6.54 1.24 -2.96
N LEU A 158 -6.04 0.04 -3.16
CA LEU A 158 -4.62 -0.21 -3.35
C LEU A 158 -4.19 0.29 -4.74
N VAL A 159 -3.15 1.11 -4.77
CA VAL A 159 -2.60 1.69 -6.01
C VAL A 159 -1.37 0.92 -6.47
N MET A 160 -0.46 0.60 -5.54
CA MET A 160 0.82 -0.04 -5.88
C MET A 160 1.43 -0.76 -4.69
N PRO A 161 1.68 -2.08 -4.78
CA PRO A 161 2.49 -2.83 -3.83
C PRO A 161 3.88 -3.12 -4.41
N VAL A 162 4.94 -2.74 -3.72
CA VAL A 162 6.33 -2.99 -4.14
C VAL A 162 7.11 -3.62 -3.02
N LEU A 163 7.70 -4.78 -3.23
CA LEU A 163 8.62 -5.39 -2.29
C LEU A 163 9.99 -4.71 -2.36
N ARG A 164 10.60 -4.50 -1.21
CA ARG A 164 11.95 -3.95 -1.08
C ARG A 164 12.78 -4.81 -0.14
N PRO A 165 14.13 -4.78 -0.25
CA PRO A 165 15.01 -5.38 0.74
C PRO A 165 14.77 -4.79 2.14
N GLY A 166 15.02 -5.56 3.17
CA GLY A 166 14.71 -5.23 4.57
C GLY A 166 15.43 -4.03 5.17
N ARG A 167 16.39 -3.45 4.47
CA ARG A 167 17.04 -2.23 4.90
C ARG A 167 16.55 -1.03 4.08
N ARG A 168 16.10 0.00 4.78
CA ARG A 168 15.83 1.29 4.14
C ARG A 168 17.13 1.83 3.56
N ASN A 169 17.25 1.72 2.25
CA ASN A 169 18.36 2.34 1.54
C ASN A 169 17.98 3.81 1.25
N LYS A 170 18.87 4.75 1.58
CA LYS A 170 18.71 6.17 1.21
C LYS A 170 18.57 6.37 -0.31
N SER A 171 19.02 5.39 -1.09
CA SER A 171 18.90 5.37 -2.55
C SER A 171 17.55 4.84 -3.07
N ILE A 172 16.59 4.49 -2.20
CA ILE A 172 15.27 4.12 -2.68
C ILE A 172 14.67 5.35 -3.34
N ASN A 173 14.56 5.22 -4.64
CA ASN A 173 14.14 6.30 -5.52
C ASN A 173 12.62 6.53 -5.39
N PHE A 174 12.18 7.03 -4.21
CA PHE A 174 10.78 7.43 -4.01
C PHE A 174 10.29 8.34 -5.13
N CYS A 175 11.12 9.30 -5.54
CA CYS A 175 10.82 10.18 -6.65
C CYS A 175 10.60 9.40 -7.95
N GLY A 176 11.39 8.38 -8.23
CA GLY A 176 11.24 7.53 -9.42
C GLY A 176 9.93 6.74 -9.44
N TYR A 177 9.52 6.17 -8.31
CA TYR A 177 8.22 5.50 -8.19
C TYR A 177 7.08 6.48 -8.41
N MET A 178 7.08 7.60 -7.70
CA MET A 178 6.01 8.60 -7.79
C MET A 178 5.92 9.23 -9.17
N LYS A 179 7.05 9.50 -9.83
CA LYS A 179 7.08 10.00 -11.22
C LYS A 179 6.36 9.06 -12.17
N ARG A 180 6.66 7.76 -12.12
CA ARG A 180 6.02 6.76 -12.99
C ARG A 180 4.51 6.70 -12.75
N ILE A 181 4.10 6.56 -11.49
CA ILE A 181 2.70 6.46 -11.08
C ILE A 181 1.94 7.71 -11.49
N ILE A 182 2.42 8.89 -11.10
CA ILE A 182 1.74 10.16 -11.39
C ILE A 182 1.71 10.44 -12.89
N THR A 183 2.80 10.16 -13.62
CA THR A 183 2.82 10.32 -15.08
C THR A 183 1.79 9.42 -15.75
N ARG A 184 1.64 8.17 -15.29
CA ARG A 184 0.61 7.27 -15.82
C ARG A 184 -0.80 7.77 -15.49
N ILE A 185 -1.07 8.18 -14.26
CA ILE A 185 -2.35 8.77 -13.84
C ILE A 185 -2.68 10.00 -14.69
N ARG A 186 -1.70 10.87 -14.96
CA ARG A 186 -1.88 12.08 -15.79
C ARG A 186 -2.31 11.79 -17.23
N LYS A 187 -1.90 10.66 -17.81
CA LYS A 187 -2.37 10.26 -19.15
C LYS A 187 -3.89 10.07 -19.17
N SER A 188 -4.46 9.50 -18.12
CA SER A 188 -5.92 9.27 -17.99
C SER A 188 -6.65 10.46 -17.36
N TRP A 189 -6.09 11.08 -16.33
CA TRP A 189 -6.73 12.11 -15.52
C TRP A 189 -5.96 13.43 -15.54
N LYS A 190 -6.07 14.16 -16.65
CA LYS A 190 -5.27 15.38 -16.94
C LYS A 190 -5.45 16.49 -15.90
N LYS A 191 -6.63 16.60 -15.26
CA LYS A 191 -7.00 17.74 -14.38
C LYS A 191 -7.07 17.37 -12.90
N THR A 192 -6.96 16.10 -12.54
CA THR A 192 -7.05 15.62 -11.15
C THR A 192 -5.95 16.22 -10.28
N GLN A 193 -6.30 16.76 -9.12
CA GLN A 193 -5.33 17.12 -8.10
C GLN A 193 -4.80 15.84 -7.43
N ILE A 194 -3.50 15.69 -7.34
CA ILE A 194 -2.85 14.54 -6.71
C ILE A 194 -2.14 15.03 -5.46
N VAL A 195 -2.58 14.54 -4.31
CA VAL A 195 -1.96 14.80 -3.01
C VAL A 195 -1.13 13.58 -2.63
N VAL A 196 0.15 13.76 -2.36
CA VAL A 196 1.05 12.70 -1.91
C VAL A 196 1.33 12.89 -0.43
N ARG A 197 1.04 11.88 0.39
CA ARG A 197 1.32 11.89 1.83
C ARG A 197 2.26 10.75 2.20
N GLY A 198 3.10 10.99 3.19
CA GLY A 198 4.00 9.97 3.74
C GLY A 198 4.65 10.43 5.04
N ASP A 199 5.28 9.52 5.74
CA ASP A 199 6.05 9.85 6.92
C ASP A 199 7.37 10.58 6.56
N SER A 200 8.25 10.77 7.51
CA SER A 200 9.53 11.45 7.30
C SER A 200 10.50 10.70 6.38
N HIS A 201 10.29 9.41 6.15
CA HIS A 201 11.11 8.60 5.25
C HIS A 201 10.84 8.93 3.78
N PHE A 202 9.65 9.45 3.47
CA PHE A 202 9.23 9.87 2.13
C PHE A 202 9.51 11.34 1.84
N CYS A 203 10.16 12.07 2.76
CA CYS A 203 10.62 13.43 2.54
C CYS A 203 11.79 13.45 1.55
N SER A 204 11.47 13.54 0.26
CA SER A 204 12.45 13.55 -0.84
C SER A 204 12.49 14.91 -1.51
N HIS A 205 13.65 15.58 -1.43
CA HIS A 205 13.84 16.88 -2.10
C HIS A 205 13.74 16.74 -3.64
N GLU A 206 14.17 15.62 -4.20
CA GLU A 206 14.06 15.34 -5.63
C GLU A 206 12.60 15.25 -6.08
N PHE A 207 11.75 14.64 -5.24
CA PHE A 207 10.31 14.60 -5.49
C PHE A 207 9.68 16.00 -5.36
N MET A 208 10.05 16.75 -4.31
CA MET A 208 9.55 18.13 -4.11
C MET A 208 9.91 19.04 -5.29
N GLU A 209 11.14 18.94 -5.80
CA GLU A 209 11.58 19.69 -7.00
C GLU A 209 10.76 19.29 -8.24
N TRP A 210 10.60 18.00 -8.46
CA TRP A 210 9.82 17.53 -9.59
C TRP A 210 8.35 17.94 -9.49
N ALA A 211 7.76 17.88 -8.31
CA ALA A 211 6.36 18.26 -8.07
C ALA A 211 6.07 19.73 -8.41
N ARG A 212 7.10 20.62 -8.40
CA ARG A 212 6.96 22.02 -8.82
C ARG A 212 6.59 22.19 -10.29
N SER A 213 6.87 21.18 -11.12
CA SER A 213 6.54 21.22 -12.55
C SER A 213 5.03 21.12 -12.83
N ASP A 214 4.23 20.65 -11.87
CA ASP A 214 2.77 20.57 -11.97
C ASP A 214 2.10 21.07 -10.70
N ARG A 215 1.43 22.23 -10.77
CA ARG A 215 0.71 22.86 -9.64
C ARG A 215 -0.42 22.00 -9.05
N ARG A 216 -0.82 20.92 -9.73
CA ARG A 216 -1.83 19.98 -9.24
C ARG A 216 -1.20 18.83 -8.45
N ILE A 217 0.12 18.82 -8.29
CA ILE A 217 0.80 17.88 -7.39
C ILE A 217 1.03 18.59 -6.07
N VAL A 218 0.40 18.08 -5.04
CA VAL A 218 0.53 18.55 -3.65
C VAL A 218 1.25 17.48 -2.86
N TYR A 219 2.13 17.86 -1.95
CA TYR A 219 2.76 16.92 -1.02
C TYR A 219 2.66 17.40 0.42
N ILE A 220 2.55 16.43 1.33
CA ILE A 220 2.68 16.62 2.76
C ILE A 220 3.43 15.42 3.31
N THR A 221 4.66 15.63 3.74
CA THR A 221 5.45 14.55 4.33
C THR A 221 5.98 14.96 5.70
N GLY A 222 6.15 13.97 6.58
CA GLY A 222 6.88 14.19 7.81
C GLY A 222 8.28 14.75 7.50
N LEU A 223 8.83 15.52 8.43
CA LEU A 223 10.19 16.01 8.33
C LEU A 223 10.94 15.64 9.61
N GLN A 224 12.04 14.91 9.46
CA GLN A 224 12.84 14.48 10.60
C GLN A 224 13.44 15.68 11.33
N GLN A 225 13.28 15.69 12.66
CA GLN A 225 13.86 16.71 13.52
C GLN A 225 15.39 16.77 13.37
N ASN A 226 15.93 18.00 13.39
CA ASN A 226 17.35 18.27 13.40
C ASN A 226 17.66 19.53 14.22
N LYS A 227 18.95 19.78 14.48
CA LYS A 227 19.41 20.91 15.30
C LYS A 227 18.89 22.27 14.82
N THR A 228 18.87 22.49 13.49
CA THR A 228 18.41 23.76 12.89
C THR A 228 16.90 23.95 13.09
N LEU A 229 16.08 22.92 12.90
CA LEU A 229 14.64 22.98 13.15
C LEU A 229 14.36 23.21 14.63
N SER A 230 15.05 22.52 15.52
CA SER A 230 14.90 22.70 16.98
C SER A 230 15.27 24.12 17.39
N ALA A 231 16.36 24.69 16.88
CA ALA A 231 16.75 26.06 17.16
C ALA A 231 15.71 27.08 16.67
N ARG A 232 15.14 26.88 15.47
CA ARG A 232 14.10 27.77 14.90
C ARG A 232 12.79 27.76 15.69
N THR A 233 12.45 26.65 16.33
CA THR A 233 11.19 26.51 17.08
C THR A 233 11.33 26.72 18.58
N LEU A 234 12.56 26.92 19.07
CA LEU A 234 12.87 27.01 20.50
C LEU A 234 12.03 28.05 21.25
N GLY A 235 11.84 29.23 20.67
CA GLY A 235 11.03 30.29 21.30
C GLY A 235 9.55 29.86 21.48
N TRP A 236 8.98 29.20 20.50
CA TRP A 236 7.61 28.69 20.58
C TRP A 236 7.46 27.55 21.56
N VAL A 237 8.48 26.70 21.63
CA VAL A 237 8.54 25.59 22.60
C VAL A 237 8.58 26.14 24.03
N ARG A 238 9.48 27.07 24.32
CA ARG A 238 9.59 27.70 25.65
C ARG A 238 8.28 28.38 26.08
N ALA A 239 7.66 29.14 25.18
CA ALA A 239 6.37 29.77 25.47
C ALA A 239 5.26 28.74 25.77
N ALA A 240 5.24 27.60 25.07
CA ALA A 240 4.29 26.53 25.36
C ALA A 240 4.58 25.84 26.72
N GLU A 241 5.85 25.63 27.05
CA GLU A 241 6.26 25.05 28.34
C GLU A 241 5.94 25.98 29.51
N GLU A 242 6.13 27.30 29.33
CA GLU A 242 5.77 28.29 30.35
C GLU A 242 4.26 28.32 30.62
N ASP A 243 3.46 28.28 29.55
CA ASP A 243 2.00 28.26 29.70
C ASP A 243 1.51 26.95 30.34
N TYR A 244 2.11 25.82 29.98
CA TYR A 244 1.82 24.54 30.62
C TYR A 244 2.15 24.54 32.12
N LYS A 245 3.26 25.20 32.51
CA LYS A 245 3.63 25.32 33.94
C LYS A 245 2.62 26.12 34.74
N LYS A 246 1.97 27.13 34.13
CA LYS A 246 0.94 27.98 34.79
C LYS A 246 -0.35 27.20 34.99
N ASP A 247 -0.88 26.61 33.91
CA ASP A 247 -2.25 26.10 33.90
C ASP A 247 -2.34 24.58 34.05
N ARG A 248 -1.23 23.85 33.86
CA ARG A 248 -1.16 22.37 33.85
C ARG A 248 -2.09 21.69 32.85
N ASN A 249 -2.67 22.46 31.93
CA ASN A 249 -3.49 21.94 30.84
C ASN A 249 -2.60 21.58 29.65
N ALA A 250 -2.88 20.44 28.99
CA ALA A 250 -2.16 20.01 27.80
C ALA A 250 -2.24 21.09 26.70
N ILE A 251 -1.08 21.49 26.18
CA ILE A 251 -0.95 22.54 25.19
C ILE A 251 -0.64 21.92 23.83
N LYS A 252 -1.31 22.39 22.79
CA LYS A 252 -1.08 21.99 21.41
C LYS A 252 -1.08 23.23 20.53
N ARG A 253 0.06 23.52 19.91
CA ARG A 253 0.25 24.70 19.03
C ARG A 253 0.81 24.32 17.70
N PHE A 254 0.48 25.11 16.68
CA PHE A 254 0.93 24.93 15.31
C PHE A 254 1.54 26.22 14.78
N HIS A 255 2.76 26.13 14.25
CA HIS A 255 3.47 27.25 13.67
C HIS A 255 3.94 26.90 12.27
N ARG A 256 3.78 27.84 11.33
CA ARG A 256 4.29 27.72 9.97
C ARG A 256 5.48 28.64 9.80
N PHE A 257 6.50 28.14 9.12
CA PHE A 257 7.69 28.91 8.78
C PHE A 257 8.34 28.39 7.50
N ARG A 258 9.24 29.18 6.94
CA ARG A 258 10.03 28.79 5.78
C ARG A 258 11.32 28.12 6.26
N TYR A 259 11.65 26.99 5.63
CA TYR A 259 12.86 26.24 5.96
C TYR A 259 13.49 25.67 4.70
N LYS A 260 14.82 25.66 4.68
CA LYS A 260 15.65 25.03 3.65
C LYS A 260 16.69 24.14 4.33
N ALA A 261 16.67 22.85 4.05
CA ALA A 261 17.76 21.96 4.42
C ALA A 261 18.98 22.17 3.51
N GLY A 262 20.17 21.81 3.97
CA GLY A 262 21.40 22.04 3.21
C GLY A 262 21.42 21.45 1.79
N THR A 263 20.71 20.31 1.60
CA THR A 263 20.62 19.64 0.30
C THR A 263 19.46 20.13 -0.58
N TRP A 264 18.56 20.96 -0.06
CA TRP A 264 17.40 21.43 -0.82
C TRP A 264 17.77 22.61 -1.72
N LYS A 265 17.22 22.66 -2.91
CA LYS A 265 17.40 23.80 -3.83
C LYS A 265 16.60 25.01 -3.39
N HIS A 266 15.39 24.80 -2.88
CA HIS A 266 14.45 25.86 -2.50
C HIS A 266 14.03 25.76 -1.05
N GLU A 267 13.54 26.89 -0.52
CA GLU A 267 12.83 26.89 0.76
C GLU A 267 11.42 26.31 0.60
N GLU A 268 11.00 25.53 1.60
CA GLU A 268 9.67 24.94 1.67
C GLU A 268 8.86 25.48 2.86
N ASN A 269 7.56 25.34 2.79
CA ASN A 269 6.71 25.56 3.96
C ASN A 269 6.85 24.38 4.92
N VAL A 270 7.19 24.66 6.16
CA VAL A 270 7.22 23.69 7.25
C VAL A 270 6.18 24.09 8.28
N VAL A 271 5.42 23.12 8.76
CA VAL A 271 4.53 23.25 9.91
C VAL A 271 5.13 22.48 11.07
N ALA A 272 5.38 23.18 12.17
CA ALA A 272 5.72 22.58 13.46
C ALA A 272 4.46 22.38 14.29
N LYS A 273 4.26 21.17 14.82
CA LYS A 273 3.33 20.86 15.90
C LYS A 273 4.12 20.77 17.19
N ILE A 274 3.73 21.57 18.19
CA ILE A 274 4.32 21.59 19.52
C ILE A 274 3.24 21.10 20.51
N GLU A 275 3.52 20.04 21.19
CA GLU A 275 2.65 19.49 22.27
C GLU A 275 3.45 19.47 23.58
N VAL A 276 2.81 19.99 24.64
CA VAL A 276 3.34 19.91 26.00
C VAL A 276 2.26 19.33 26.90
N ASN A 277 2.56 18.25 27.57
CA ASN A 277 1.65 17.55 28.47
C ASN A 277 2.43 16.88 29.61
N GLU A 278 1.79 16.03 30.40
CA GLU A 278 2.40 15.30 31.51
C GLU A 278 3.59 14.41 31.11
N LEU A 279 3.59 13.92 29.86
CA LEU A 279 4.66 13.07 29.30
C LEU A 279 5.86 13.92 28.80
N GLY A 280 5.74 15.26 28.83
CA GLY A 280 6.79 16.19 28.42
C GLY A 280 6.46 16.93 27.11
N THR A 281 7.52 17.43 26.47
CA THR A 281 7.43 18.23 25.24
C THR A 281 7.70 17.37 24.02
N ASN A 282 6.78 17.40 23.05
CA ASN A 282 6.90 16.71 21.78
C ASN A 282 6.77 17.69 20.62
N VAL A 283 7.78 17.74 19.74
CA VAL A 283 7.78 18.61 18.56
C VAL A 283 7.90 17.76 17.31
N ARG A 284 6.96 17.93 16.40
CA ARG A 284 6.95 17.24 15.09
C ARG A 284 6.84 18.23 13.96
N TYR A 285 7.44 17.89 12.83
CA TYR A 285 7.48 18.76 11.65
C TYR A 285 6.90 18.04 10.44
N VAL A 286 6.21 18.80 9.60
CA VAL A 286 5.80 18.37 8.26
C VAL A 286 6.21 19.43 7.25
N VAL A 287 6.60 18.99 6.06
CA VAL A 287 6.93 19.84 4.92
C VAL A 287 5.85 19.71 3.85
N THR A 288 5.50 20.82 3.21
CA THR A 288 4.41 20.84 2.24
C THR A 288 4.51 22.02 1.27
N ASN A 289 3.92 21.86 0.08
CA ASN A 289 3.67 22.96 -0.86
C ASN A 289 2.22 23.49 -0.82
N ILE A 290 1.43 23.11 0.18
CA ILE A 290 0.08 23.64 0.37
C ILE A 290 0.13 25.17 0.56
N SER A 291 -0.80 25.84 -0.10
CA SER A 291 -0.96 27.30 -0.04
C SER A 291 -1.08 27.84 1.40
N ASN A 292 -0.60 29.05 1.60
CA ASN A 292 -0.70 29.76 2.88
C ASN A 292 -2.13 30.13 3.29
N SER A 293 -3.11 29.95 2.40
CA SER A 293 -4.54 30.16 2.71
C SER A 293 -5.10 29.16 3.73
N TYR A 294 -4.43 28.03 3.93
CA TYR A 294 -4.82 27.05 4.94
C TYR A 294 -4.05 27.26 6.24
N GLY A 295 -4.73 27.27 7.38
CA GLY A 295 -4.11 27.37 8.70
C GLY A 295 -3.16 26.19 8.99
N PRO A 296 -2.07 26.40 9.76
CA PRO A 296 -1.09 25.35 10.04
C PRO A 296 -1.70 24.15 10.78
N GLY A 297 -2.68 24.38 11.67
CA GLY A 297 -3.40 23.32 12.37
C GLY A 297 -4.26 22.48 11.41
N VAL A 298 -4.88 23.07 10.38
CA VAL A 298 -5.63 22.34 9.36
C VAL A 298 -4.72 21.44 8.54
N ILE A 299 -3.57 21.98 8.12
CA ILE A 299 -2.57 21.20 7.37
C ILE A 299 -2.11 19.99 8.18
N TYR A 300 -1.79 20.18 9.44
CA TYR A 300 -1.28 19.12 10.29
C TYR A 300 -2.38 18.09 10.65
N ASN A 301 -3.46 18.54 11.30
CA ASN A 301 -4.47 17.65 11.87
C ASN A 301 -5.36 16.98 10.80
N ILE A 302 -5.76 17.73 9.77
CA ILE A 302 -6.70 17.20 8.77
C ILE A 302 -5.93 16.59 7.60
N SER A 303 -4.98 17.36 7.03
CA SER A 303 -4.33 16.88 5.82
C SER A 303 -3.26 15.83 6.09
N TYR A 304 -2.39 16.03 7.10
CA TYR A 304 -1.31 15.08 7.41
C TYR A 304 -1.78 13.89 8.26
N CYS A 305 -2.48 14.14 9.37
CA CYS A 305 -2.92 13.07 10.26
C CYS A 305 -3.98 12.16 9.64
N GLY A 306 -4.70 12.64 8.61
CA GLY A 306 -5.59 11.78 7.82
C GLY A 306 -4.90 10.58 7.17
N ARG A 307 -3.56 10.56 7.13
CA ARG A 307 -2.77 9.39 6.71
C ARG A 307 -2.95 8.20 7.67
N GLY A 308 -3.35 8.43 8.92
CA GLY A 308 -3.55 7.35 9.89
C GLY A 308 -4.52 6.26 9.43
N ALA A 309 -5.44 6.56 8.53
CA ALA A 309 -6.32 5.55 7.94
C ALA A 309 -5.56 4.47 7.15
N MET A 310 -4.39 4.79 6.59
CA MET A 310 -3.56 3.82 5.87
C MET A 310 -3.05 2.70 6.77
N GLU A 311 -2.84 2.97 8.05
CA GLU A 311 -2.41 1.95 9.03
C GLU A 311 -3.44 0.82 9.15
N LEU A 312 -4.73 1.14 9.05
CA LEU A 312 -5.81 0.15 9.00
C LEU A 312 -5.78 -0.65 7.70
N MET A 313 -5.56 0.00 6.56
CA MET A 313 -5.47 -0.67 5.25
C MET A 313 -4.27 -1.64 5.22
N ILE A 314 -3.12 -1.23 5.74
CA ILE A 314 -1.93 -2.08 5.88
C ILE A 314 -2.22 -3.25 6.83
N LYS A 315 -2.88 -2.98 7.95
CA LYS A 315 -3.29 -4.00 8.91
C LYS A 315 -4.22 -5.03 8.26
N GLU A 316 -5.20 -4.60 7.50
CA GLU A 316 -6.12 -5.50 6.79
C GLU A 316 -5.38 -6.34 5.74
N LEU A 317 -4.51 -5.72 4.95
CA LEU A 317 -3.70 -6.43 3.96
C LEU A 317 -2.78 -7.48 4.61
N LYS A 318 -2.17 -7.16 5.76
CA LYS A 318 -1.29 -8.09 6.51
C LYS A 318 -2.07 -9.19 7.21
N LEU A 319 -3.10 -8.85 7.98
CA LEU A 319 -3.80 -9.82 8.84
C LEU A 319 -4.81 -10.69 8.12
N TYR A 320 -5.37 -10.19 7.03
CA TYR A 320 -6.45 -10.90 6.32
C TYR A 320 -6.08 -11.38 4.93
N CYS A 321 -5.02 -10.85 4.35
CA CYS A 321 -4.45 -11.37 3.10
C CYS A 321 -3.03 -11.90 3.26
N ASP A 322 -2.49 -11.92 4.50
CA ASP A 322 -1.17 -12.45 4.89
C ASP A 322 0.01 -11.89 4.05
N ALA A 323 -0.11 -10.59 3.68
CA ALA A 323 0.84 -9.96 2.76
C ALA A 323 2.25 -9.74 3.35
N ASP A 324 2.51 -10.17 4.57
CA ASP A 324 3.83 -10.24 5.19
C ASP A 324 4.43 -11.66 5.22
N ARG A 325 3.71 -12.66 4.69
CA ARG A 325 4.23 -14.04 4.58
C ARG A 325 5.13 -14.21 3.35
N MET A 326 6.43 -13.89 3.52
CA MET A 326 7.46 -13.98 2.48
C MET A 326 8.31 -15.24 2.65
N SER A 327 7.75 -16.41 2.32
CA SER A 327 8.40 -17.70 2.56
C SER A 327 9.27 -18.22 1.40
N CYS A 328 9.28 -17.57 0.24
CA CYS A 328 10.13 -17.97 -0.88
C CYS A 328 11.58 -17.54 -0.70
N THR A 329 12.53 -18.35 -1.18
CA THR A 329 13.96 -18.01 -1.17
C THR A 329 14.26 -16.85 -2.13
N SER A 330 13.64 -16.84 -3.31
CA SER A 330 13.84 -15.82 -4.34
C SER A 330 13.10 -14.53 -4.00
N PHE A 331 13.77 -13.39 -4.12
CA PHE A 331 13.14 -12.08 -3.99
C PHE A 331 12.03 -11.84 -5.02
N ARG A 332 12.22 -12.35 -6.25
CA ARG A 332 11.20 -12.23 -7.31
C ARG A 332 9.95 -13.02 -6.98
N ALA A 333 10.10 -14.23 -6.47
CA ALA A 333 8.96 -15.05 -6.04
C ALA A 333 8.20 -14.37 -4.87
N ASN A 334 8.89 -13.79 -3.90
CA ASN A 334 8.25 -13.02 -2.82
C ASN A 334 7.57 -11.75 -3.35
N GLN A 335 8.13 -11.06 -4.36
CA GLN A 335 7.42 -9.94 -5.01
C GLN A 335 6.14 -10.43 -5.72
N PHE A 336 6.18 -11.57 -6.37
CA PHE A 336 4.98 -12.14 -7.01
C PHE A 336 3.94 -12.56 -5.96
N ARG A 337 4.35 -13.16 -4.85
CA ARG A 337 3.46 -13.44 -3.71
C ARG A 337 2.81 -12.17 -3.17
N LEU A 338 3.57 -11.09 -3.00
CA LEU A 338 3.00 -9.81 -2.59
C LEU A 338 1.91 -9.33 -3.56
N PHE A 339 2.08 -9.56 -4.86
CA PHE A 339 1.04 -9.25 -5.84
C PHE A 339 -0.20 -10.13 -5.68
N LEU A 340 -0.05 -11.44 -5.41
CA LEU A 340 -1.18 -12.33 -5.18
C LEU A 340 -1.97 -11.94 -3.91
N TYR A 341 -1.29 -11.63 -2.80
CA TYR A 341 -1.91 -11.10 -1.59
C TYR A 341 -2.62 -9.77 -1.82
N SER A 342 -1.98 -8.90 -2.58
CA SER A 342 -2.54 -7.60 -2.95
C SER A 342 -3.74 -7.73 -3.89
N ALA A 343 -3.73 -8.71 -4.78
CA ALA A 343 -4.88 -9.00 -5.65
C ALA A 343 -6.08 -9.51 -4.83
N ALA A 344 -5.83 -10.35 -3.82
CA ALA A 344 -6.88 -10.77 -2.89
C ALA A 344 -7.48 -9.58 -2.12
N TYR A 345 -6.64 -8.63 -1.67
CA TYR A 345 -7.12 -7.38 -1.07
C TYR A 345 -7.98 -6.56 -2.04
N VAL A 346 -7.51 -6.35 -3.28
CA VAL A 346 -8.27 -5.60 -4.31
C VAL A 346 -9.62 -6.27 -4.56
N LEU A 347 -9.66 -7.59 -4.65
CA LEU A 347 -10.88 -8.37 -4.85
C LEU A 347 -11.86 -8.20 -3.69
N LEU A 348 -11.40 -8.38 -2.45
CA LEU A 348 -12.23 -8.24 -1.25
C LEU A 348 -12.73 -6.80 -1.07
N HIS A 349 -11.85 -5.82 -1.30
CA HIS A 349 -12.22 -4.40 -1.27
C HIS A 349 -13.26 -4.05 -2.35
N SER A 350 -13.08 -4.58 -3.57
CA SER A 350 -14.07 -4.40 -4.64
C SER A 350 -15.41 -5.02 -4.26
N MET A 351 -15.41 -6.26 -3.78
CA MET A 351 -16.63 -6.94 -3.32
C MET A 351 -17.35 -6.11 -2.24
N GLN A 352 -16.62 -5.57 -1.30
CA GLN A 352 -17.15 -4.77 -0.20
C GLN A 352 -17.83 -3.47 -0.68
N HIS A 353 -17.18 -2.75 -1.59
CA HIS A 353 -17.62 -1.42 -2.03
C HIS A 353 -18.44 -1.41 -3.33
N THR A 354 -18.60 -2.54 -4.00
CA THR A 354 -19.47 -2.67 -5.18
C THR A 354 -20.64 -3.60 -4.90
N THR A 355 -20.37 -4.86 -4.53
CA THR A 355 -21.43 -5.86 -4.29
C THR A 355 -22.26 -5.53 -3.04
N PHE A 356 -21.60 -5.05 -1.98
CA PHE A 356 -22.24 -4.71 -0.71
C PHE A 356 -22.40 -3.21 -0.48
N ALA A 357 -22.24 -2.38 -1.53
CA ALA A 357 -22.44 -0.95 -1.42
C ALA A 357 -23.82 -0.59 -0.85
N GLY A 358 -23.84 0.31 0.14
CA GLY A 358 -25.07 0.75 0.82
C GLY A 358 -25.60 -0.24 1.87
N THR A 359 -24.91 -1.34 2.16
CA THR A 359 -25.25 -2.28 3.23
C THR A 359 -24.34 -2.10 4.45
N GLU A 360 -24.68 -2.72 5.58
CA GLU A 360 -23.82 -2.72 6.78
C GLU A 360 -22.44 -3.36 6.50
N VAL A 361 -22.39 -4.32 5.58
CA VAL A 361 -21.17 -5.07 5.21
C VAL A 361 -20.13 -4.16 4.56
N GLU A 362 -20.53 -3.08 3.89
CA GLU A 362 -19.63 -2.13 3.25
C GLU A 362 -18.61 -1.52 4.21
N ASN A 363 -18.98 -1.35 5.48
CA ASN A 363 -18.14 -0.71 6.49
C ASN A 363 -17.49 -1.69 7.47
N MET A 364 -17.61 -2.99 7.25
CA MET A 364 -16.98 -4.01 8.07
C MET A 364 -15.48 -4.12 7.75
N SER A 365 -14.70 -4.71 8.68
CA SER A 365 -13.37 -5.21 8.34
C SER A 365 -13.44 -6.37 7.35
N ILE A 366 -12.33 -6.69 6.67
CA ILE A 366 -12.26 -7.89 5.81
C ILE A 366 -12.63 -9.17 6.59
N MET A 367 -12.30 -9.26 7.87
CA MET A 367 -12.75 -10.37 8.72
C MET A 367 -14.26 -10.39 8.88
N GLY A 368 -14.87 -9.24 9.15
CA GLY A 368 -16.33 -9.12 9.22
C GLY A 368 -17.00 -9.49 7.90
N LEU A 369 -16.44 -9.05 6.77
CA LEU A 369 -16.88 -9.41 5.44
C LEU A 369 -16.84 -10.93 5.21
N ARG A 370 -15.74 -11.60 5.57
CA ARG A 370 -15.60 -13.07 5.47
C ARG A 370 -16.67 -13.79 6.30
N LEU A 371 -16.87 -13.37 7.54
CA LEU A 371 -17.90 -13.95 8.42
C LEU A 371 -19.31 -13.74 7.87
N ALA A 372 -19.63 -12.53 7.43
CA ALA A 372 -20.95 -12.19 6.90
C ALA A 372 -21.28 -12.93 5.59
N THR A 373 -20.25 -13.26 4.80
CA THR A 373 -20.43 -13.93 3.48
C THR A 373 -20.12 -15.42 3.50
N ALA A 374 -19.79 -15.98 4.67
CA ALA A 374 -19.33 -17.37 4.83
C ALA A 374 -18.20 -17.73 3.84
N LEU A 375 -17.32 -16.75 3.54
CA LEU A 375 -16.14 -16.98 2.70
C LEU A 375 -15.03 -17.77 3.42
N SER A 376 -15.05 -17.81 4.76
CA SER A 376 -14.20 -18.71 5.52
C SER A 376 -14.81 -20.10 5.46
N LEU A 377 -14.22 -20.95 4.66
CA LEU A 377 -14.41 -22.39 4.78
C LEU A 377 -13.70 -22.80 6.07
N TYR A 378 -14.43 -23.48 6.95
CA TYR A 378 -14.05 -23.97 8.29
C TYR A 378 -12.58 -24.28 8.53
#